data_f1831c2d736057946b7c420e46b74a6d
#
_entry.id   f1831c2d736057946b7c420e46b74a6d
#
_cell.length_a   1.000
_cell.length_b   1.000
_cell.length_c   1.000
_cell.angle_alpha   90.00
_cell.angle_beta   90.00
_cell.angle_gamma   90.00
#
_symmetry.space_group_name_H-M   'P 1'
#
loop_
_entity.id
_entity.type
_entity.pdbx_description
1 polymer ?
#
loop_
_entity_poly.entity_id
_entity_poly.type
_entity_poly.pdbx_seq_one_letter_code
_entity_poly.pdbx_strand_id
1 'polypeptide(L)'
;AGVLLAPLGRASDQRRVNEFTREVPTVLFDANLDEAGEAFFGSDNNQSIGLIVEYLCRTGEAPAFFEMKNPINPNAFKRRTAYLAAMEKLGREPELIQVDGEGWNFEEVGFLEGGKVISDGRLRTNTLLCSNDRLAIGLLSAAFEAGLRVGHADGCDLRVAGHDDHPFSRYTCPSLTTVSQDYAAIGQCSVDTIMKIIDSNEKSPEREVKLFEGRLIMRGSA
;
A
#
# COMPACT_ATOMS: atom_id res chain seq x y z
N ALA A 1 27.44 -15.37 -5.76
CA ALA A 1 26.24 -14.76 -6.35
C ALA A 1 25.14 -14.68 -5.30
N GLY A 2 24.25 -13.69 -5.40
CA GLY A 2 23.11 -13.51 -4.50
C GLY A 2 21.90 -12.95 -5.24
N VAL A 3 20.73 -12.93 -4.59
CA VAL A 3 19.46 -12.51 -5.19
C VAL A 3 18.78 -11.47 -4.32
N LEU A 4 18.24 -10.44 -4.96
CA LEU A 4 17.23 -9.54 -4.37
C LEU A 4 15.85 -10.03 -4.81
N LEU A 5 14.94 -10.26 -3.86
CA LEU A 5 13.64 -10.85 -4.12
C LEU A 5 12.52 -10.05 -3.49
N ALA A 6 11.53 -9.64 -4.30
CA ALA A 6 10.24 -9.15 -3.84
C ALA A 6 9.21 -10.29 -3.98
N PRO A 7 8.92 -11.05 -2.93
CA PRO A 7 8.07 -12.22 -3.04
C PRO A 7 6.61 -11.84 -3.25
N LEU A 8 5.92 -12.56 -4.12
CA LEU A 8 4.47 -12.50 -4.26
C LEU A 8 3.82 -13.39 -3.20
N GLY A 9 2.79 -12.88 -2.55
CA GLY A 9 2.25 -13.44 -1.30
C GLY A 9 1.35 -14.67 -1.41
N ARG A 10 1.55 -15.57 -2.35
CA ARG A 10 0.79 -16.84 -2.35
C ARG A 10 1.42 -17.81 -1.35
N ALA A 11 0.61 -18.35 -0.46
CA ALA A 11 1.05 -19.36 0.52
C ALA A 11 1.76 -20.58 -0.14
N SER A 12 1.37 -20.92 -1.39
CA SER A 12 2.02 -21.96 -2.18
C SER A 12 3.47 -21.65 -2.55
N ASP A 13 3.82 -20.38 -2.62
CA ASP A 13 5.16 -19.95 -3.06
C ASP A 13 6.13 -19.81 -1.87
N GLN A 14 5.60 -19.64 -0.65
CA GLN A 14 6.41 -19.48 0.56
C GLN A 14 7.37 -20.66 0.79
N ARG A 15 6.88 -21.89 0.61
CA ARG A 15 7.73 -23.08 0.76
C ARG A 15 8.89 -23.09 -0.25
N ARG A 16 8.60 -22.78 -1.52
CA ARG A 16 9.62 -22.73 -2.58
C ARG A 16 10.65 -21.63 -2.34
N VAL A 17 10.18 -20.46 -1.89
CA VAL A 17 11.08 -19.36 -1.53
C VAL A 17 11.96 -19.75 -0.35
N ASN A 18 11.40 -20.36 0.69
CA ASN A 18 12.19 -20.83 1.84
C ASN A 18 13.22 -21.90 1.47
N GLU A 19 12.88 -22.82 0.56
CA GLU A 19 13.83 -23.81 0.04
C GLU A 19 14.95 -23.12 -0.75
N PHE A 20 14.62 -22.20 -1.65
CA PHE A 20 15.57 -21.44 -2.46
C PHE A 20 16.52 -20.58 -1.61
N THR A 21 16.02 -19.88 -0.60
CA THR A 21 16.81 -18.99 0.24
C THR A 21 17.78 -19.71 1.17
N ARG A 22 17.63 -21.03 1.35
CA ARG A 22 18.61 -21.85 2.07
C ARG A 22 19.88 -22.12 1.24
N GLU A 23 19.72 -22.17 -0.07
CA GLU A 23 20.81 -22.52 -1.00
C GLU A 23 21.49 -21.29 -1.58
N VAL A 24 20.71 -20.19 -1.78
CA VAL A 24 21.18 -18.97 -2.43
C VAL A 24 21.05 -17.79 -1.46
N PRO A 25 22.13 -17.04 -1.20
CA PRO A 25 22.07 -15.79 -0.44
C PRO A 25 21.00 -14.87 -1.00
N THR A 26 20.01 -14.53 -0.19
CA THR A 26 18.84 -13.77 -0.66
C THR A 26 18.48 -12.68 0.33
N VAL A 27 18.32 -11.47 -0.16
CA VAL A 27 17.74 -10.34 0.58
C VAL A 27 16.34 -10.08 0.06
N LEU A 28 15.37 -10.07 0.95
CA LEU A 28 13.99 -9.72 0.63
C LEU A 28 13.80 -8.19 0.68
N PHE A 29 12.99 -7.65 -0.22
CA PHE A 29 12.61 -6.25 -0.18
C PHE A 29 11.12 -6.06 -0.52
N ASP A 30 10.56 -4.91 -0.15
CA ASP A 30 9.14 -4.54 -0.31
C ASP A 30 8.18 -5.49 0.41
N ALA A 31 8.13 -6.75 0.06
CA ALA A 31 7.30 -7.77 0.69
C ALA A 31 8.15 -8.76 1.50
N ASN A 32 7.71 -9.07 2.72
CA ASN A 32 8.36 -10.00 3.61
C ASN A 32 7.68 -11.37 3.59
N LEU A 33 8.48 -12.43 3.58
CA LEU A 33 8.09 -13.76 3.99
C LEU A 33 8.86 -14.09 5.27
N ASP A 34 8.14 -14.43 6.32
CA ASP A 34 8.73 -14.70 7.62
C ASP A 34 9.76 -15.84 7.52
N GLU A 35 10.91 -15.64 8.16
CA GLU A 35 12.03 -16.60 8.21
C GLU A 35 12.74 -16.87 6.87
N ALA A 36 12.38 -16.22 5.77
CA ALA A 36 13.06 -16.38 4.49
C ALA A 36 14.17 -15.34 4.29
N GLY A 37 15.29 -15.77 3.69
CA GLY A 37 16.40 -14.89 3.32
C GLY A 37 17.24 -14.37 4.48
N GLU A 38 18.36 -13.74 4.14
CA GLU A 38 19.36 -13.23 5.09
C GLU A 38 18.96 -11.88 5.70
N ALA A 39 18.15 -11.10 4.98
CA ALA A 39 17.63 -9.81 5.43
C ALA A 39 16.31 -9.44 4.76
N PHE A 40 15.61 -8.48 5.35
CA PHE A 40 14.41 -7.85 4.78
C PHE A 40 14.43 -6.34 4.97
N PHE A 41 14.18 -5.62 3.89
CA PHE A 41 14.02 -4.15 3.86
C PHE A 41 12.68 -3.78 3.24
N GLY A 42 11.84 -3.04 3.95
CA GLY A 42 10.51 -2.68 3.48
C GLY A 42 9.93 -1.45 4.15
N SER A 43 8.71 -1.10 3.78
CA SER A 43 8.00 0.03 4.37
C SER A 43 7.30 -0.35 5.67
N ASP A 44 7.31 0.56 6.64
CA ASP A 44 6.46 0.47 7.82
C ASP A 44 5.01 0.82 7.46
N ASN A 45 4.24 -0.21 7.11
CA ASN A 45 2.84 -0.05 6.78
C ASN A 45 2.00 0.42 7.97
N ASN A 46 2.40 0.12 9.21
CA ASN A 46 1.67 0.58 10.39
C ASN A 46 1.83 2.09 10.56
N GLN A 47 3.06 2.59 10.46
CA GLN A 47 3.33 4.01 10.53
C GLN A 47 2.67 4.76 9.37
N SER A 48 2.86 4.32 8.13
CA SER A 48 2.43 5.04 6.93
C SER A 48 0.89 5.10 6.79
N ILE A 49 0.20 3.99 7.05
CA ILE A 49 -1.27 3.96 7.07
C ILE A 49 -1.82 4.72 8.28
N GLY A 50 -1.20 4.58 9.47
CA GLY A 50 -1.58 5.36 10.63
C GLY A 50 -1.52 6.87 10.38
N LEU A 51 -0.47 7.32 9.72
CA LEU A 51 -0.25 8.73 9.37
C LEU A 51 -1.36 9.29 8.46
N ILE A 52 -1.72 8.57 7.39
CA ILE A 52 -2.76 9.04 6.46
C ILE A 52 -4.16 8.91 7.05
N VAL A 53 -4.46 7.87 7.83
CA VAL A 53 -5.75 7.74 8.52
C VAL A 53 -5.94 8.86 9.53
N GLU A 54 -4.92 9.19 10.34
CA GLU A 54 -4.99 10.30 11.28
C GLU A 54 -5.23 11.63 10.55
N TYR A 55 -4.52 11.88 9.45
CA TYR A 55 -4.73 13.06 8.62
C TYR A 55 -6.16 13.17 8.12
N LEU A 56 -6.70 12.10 7.53
CA LEU A 56 -8.06 12.09 6.98
C LEU A 56 -9.12 12.29 8.05
N CYS A 57 -9.01 11.62 9.21
CA CYS A 57 -9.93 11.77 10.34
C CYS A 57 -9.88 13.18 10.95
N ARG A 58 -8.74 13.86 10.88
CA ARG A 58 -8.55 15.19 11.45
C ARG A 58 -9.06 16.31 10.53
N THR A 59 -9.07 16.07 9.23
CA THR A 59 -9.43 17.06 8.20
C THR A 59 -10.80 16.82 7.59
N GLY A 60 -11.53 15.77 7.98
CA GLY A 60 -12.86 15.44 7.46
C GLY A 60 -13.47 14.22 8.13
N GLU A 61 -14.29 13.50 7.41
CA GLU A 61 -14.91 12.27 7.89
C GLU A 61 -13.88 11.13 7.99
N ALA A 62 -14.15 10.17 8.87
CA ALA A 62 -13.35 8.96 8.98
C ALA A 62 -13.37 8.18 7.66
N PRO A 63 -12.22 7.76 7.12
CA PRO A 63 -12.16 7.13 5.81
C PRO A 63 -12.70 5.70 5.84
N ALA A 64 -13.43 5.28 4.79
CA ALA A 64 -13.57 3.88 4.46
C ALA A 64 -12.34 3.40 3.68
N PHE A 65 -11.94 2.13 3.89
CA PHE A 65 -10.77 1.53 3.23
C PHE A 65 -11.21 0.74 2.00
N PHE A 66 -10.81 1.22 0.82
CA PHE A 66 -11.14 0.61 -0.45
C PHE A 66 -10.02 -0.32 -0.93
N GLU A 67 -10.33 -1.60 -1.10
CA GLU A 67 -9.34 -2.62 -1.43
C GLU A 67 -9.91 -3.77 -2.25
N MET A 68 -9.04 -4.52 -2.92
CA MET A 68 -9.40 -5.81 -3.52
C MET A 68 -9.55 -6.89 -2.43
N LYS A 69 -10.54 -7.78 -2.57
CA LYS A 69 -10.76 -8.92 -1.63
C LYS A 69 -9.56 -9.85 -1.54
N ASN A 70 -8.95 -10.17 -2.68
CA ASN A 70 -7.88 -11.14 -2.80
C ASN A 70 -6.65 -10.55 -3.50
N PRO A 71 -5.96 -9.59 -2.87
CA PRO A 71 -4.79 -8.96 -3.47
C PRO A 71 -3.63 -9.96 -3.56
N ILE A 72 -2.87 -9.89 -4.66
CA ILE A 72 -1.66 -10.70 -4.85
C ILE A 72 -0.51 -10.18 -3.97
N ASN A 73 -0.44 -8.86 -3.76
CA ASN A 73 0.62 -8.23 -2.97
C ASN A 73 0.34 -8.39 -1.47
N PRO A 74 1.25 -9.02 -0.69
CA PRO A 74 1.08 -9.19 0.75
C PRO A 74 1.03 -7.86 1.53
N ASN A 75 1.57 -6.77 0.99
CA ASN A 75 1.48 -5.45 1.62
C ASN A 75 0.03 -4.94 1.70
N ALA A 76 -0.87 -5.36 0.82
CA ALA A 76 -2.28 -4.98 0.90
C ALA A 76 -2.93 -5.48 2.20
N PHE A 77 -2.61 -6.72 2.63
CA PHE A 77 -3.08 -7.25 3.92
C PHE A 77 -2.50 -6.51 5.11
N LYS A 78 -1.20 -6.13 5.04
CA LYS A 78 -0.55 -5.34 6.10
C LYS A 78 -1.19 -3.96 6.22
N ARG A 79 -1.50 -3.32 5.09
CA ARG A 79 -2.18 -2.01 5.06
C ARG A 79 -3.60 -2.09 5.62
N ARG A 80 -4.36 -3.15 5.30
CA ARG A 80 -5.68 -3.39 5.93
C ARG A 80 -5.56 -3.50 7.44
N THR A 81 -4.64 -4.34 7.92
CA THR A 81 -4.42 -4.53 9.37
C THR A 81 -4.03 -3.21 10.04
N ALA A 82 -3.13 -2.45 9.41
CA ALA A 82 -2.72 -1.14 9.89
C ALA A 82 -3.88 -0.12 9.93
N TYR A 83 -4.75 -0.14 8.91
CA TYR A 83 -5.96 0.70 8.88
C TYR A 83 -6.89 0.36 10.05
N LEU A 84 -7.19 -0.92 10.27
CA LEU A 84 -8.05 -1.35 11.37
C LEU A 84 -7.49 -0.91 12.72
N ALA A 85 -6.19 -1.11 12.95
CA ALA A 85 -5.51 -0.70 14.18
C ALA A 85 -5.50 0.84 14.36
N ALA A 86 -5.32 1.60 13.28
CA ALA A 86 -5.36 3.06 13.31
C ALA A 86 -6.76 3.59 13.66
N MET A 87 -7.81 3.00 13.08
CA MET A 87 -9.20 3.37 13.37
C MET A 87 -9.56 3.05 14.83
N GLU A 88 -9.19 1.87 15.33
CA GLU A 88 -9.37 1.49 16.73
C GLU A 88 -8.68 2.47 17.68
N LYS A 89 -7.41 2.81 17.41
CA LYS A 89 -6.65 3.78 18.21
C LYS A 89 -7.30 5.15 18.27
N LEU A 90 -7.99 5.56 17.18
CA LEU A 90 -8.72 6.84 17.11
C LEU A 90 -10.16 6.74 17.63
N GLY A 91 -10.61 5.59 18.10
CA GLY A 91 -11.99 5.36 18.56
C GLY A 91 -13.02 5.55 17.44
N ARG A 92 -12.66 5.19 16.21
CA ARG A 92 -13.52 5.27 15.04
C ARG A 92 -13.90 3.88 14.55
N GLU A 93 -15.14 3.71 14.10
CA GLU A 93 -15.60 2.48 13.48
C GLU A 93 -14.95 2.31 12.10
N PRO A 94 -14.26 1.18 11.85
CA PRO A 94 -13.67 0.93 10.55
C PRO A 94 -14.73 0.50 9.53
N GLU A 95 -14.58 0.93 8.29
CA GLU A 95 -15.39 0.49 7.15
C GLU A 95 -14.49 -0.07 6.05
N LEU A 96 -14.69 -1.35 5.68
CA LEU A 96 -13.98 -1.99 4.59
C LEU A 96 -14.88 -2.09 3.35
N ILE A 97 -14.45 -1.49 2.26
CA ILE A 97 -15.08 -1.62 0.94
C ILE A 97 -14.23 -2.58 0.13
N GLN A 98 -14.59 -3.86 0.21
CA GLN A 98 -13.90 -4.93 -0.47
C GLN A 98 -14.55 -5.22 -1.82
N VAL A 99 -13.76 -5.06 -2.89
CA VAL A 99 -14.23 -5.26 -4.26
C VAL A 99 -13.60 -6.46 -4.93
N ASP A 100 -14.27 -7.00 -5.95
CA ASP A 100 -13.72 -8.08 -6.76
C ASP A 100 -12.64 -7.53 -7.69
N GLY A 101 -11.63 -8.35 -7.96
CA GLY A 101 -10.53 -7.98 -8.83
C GLY A 101 -9.44 -9.04 -8.80
N GLU A 102 -8.70 -9.14 -9.89
CA GLU A 102 -7.63 -10.11 -10.05
C GLU A 102 -6.36 -9.46 -10.60
N GLY A 103 -5.23 -10.06 -10.28
CA GLY A 103 -3.95 -9.68 -10.85
C GLY A 103 -3.47 -8.29 -10.43
N TRP A 104 -2.92 -7.56 -11.40
CA TRP A 104 -2.29 -6.25 -11.23
C TRP A 104 -3.05 -5.11 -11.90
N ASN A 105 -4.31 -5.33 -12.32
CA ASN A 105 -5.13 -4.35 -13.04
C ASN A 105 -5.83 -3.38 -12.07
N PHE A 106 -5.06 -2.79 -11.17
CA PHE A 106 -5.61 -1.96 -10.09
C PHE A 106 -6.40 -0.76 -10.60
N GLU A 107 -5.95 -0.09 -11.65
CA GLU A 107 -6.64 1.08 -12.23
C GLU A 107 -8.00 0.67 -12.81
N GLU A 108 -8.06 -0.43 -13.53
CA GLU A 108 -9.30 -0.97 -14.10
C GLU A 108 -10.26 -1.40 -12.99
N VAL A 109 -9.77 -2.08 -11.96
CA VAL A 109 -10.56 -2.48 -10.79
C VAL A 109 -11.08 -1.24 -10.05
N GLY A 110 -10.21 -0.26 -9.81
CA GLY A 110 -10.60 1.00 -9.17
C GLY A 110 -11.69 1.74 -9.95
N PHE A 111 -11.61 1.73 -11.28
CA PHE A 111 -12.60 2.36 -12.15
C PHE A 111 -13.92 1.59 -12.16
N LEU A 112 -13.91 0.29 -12.50
CA LEU A 112 -15.13 -0.49 -12.67
C LEU A 112 -15.86 -0.73 -11.34
N GLU A 113 -15.14 -1.21 -10.34
CA GLU A 113 -15.73 -1.53 -9.04
C GLU A 113 -16.00 -0.27 -8.21
N GLY A 114 -15.13 0.74 -8.31
CA GLY A 114 -15.38 2.05 -7.71
C GLY A 114 -16.64 2.71 -8.27
N GLY A 115 -16.87 2.63 -9.59
CA GLY A 115 -18.08 3.10 -10.23
C GLY A 115 -19.34 2.39 -9.71
N LYS A 116 -19.29 1.08 -9.50
CA LYS A 116 -20.41 0.32 -8.88
C LYS A 116 -20.65 0.74 -7.44
N VAL A 117 -19.60 0.93 -6.65
CA VAL A 117 -19.72 1.37 -5.25
C VAL A 117 -20.38 2.75 -5.16
N ILE A 118 -20.04 3.66 -6.08
CA ILE A 118 -20.63 4.99 -6.17
C ILE A 118 -22.10 4.89 -6.60
N SER A 119 -22.39 4.17 -7.69
CA SER A 119 -23.75 4.08 -8.25
C SER A 119 -24.74 3.36 -7.34
N ASP A 120 -24.28 2.38 -6.59
CA ASP A 120 -25.10 1.62 -5.64
C ASP A 120 -25.37 2.36 -4.32
N GLY A 121 -24.80 3.57 -4.14
CA GLY A 121 -24.94 4.34 -2.92
C GLY A 121 -24.31 3.63 -1.69
N ARG A 122 -23.28 2.84 -1.89
CA ARG A 122 -22.64 2.03 -0.82
C ARG A 122 -21.69 2.83 0.06
N LEU A 123 -21.43 4.09 -0.27
CA LEU A 123 -20.56 4.96 0.51
C LEU A 123 -21.31 5.47 1.75
N ARG A 124 -20.78 5.16 2.94
CA ARG A 124 -21.28 5.71 4.22
C ARG A 124 -20.52 6.93 4.67
N THR A 125 -19.40 7.21 4.04
CA THR A 125 -18.54 8.36 4.28
C THR A 125 -18.17 8.99 2.95
N ASN A 126 -17.86 10.28 2.96
CA ASN A 126 -17.35 10.98 1.79
C ASN A 126 -15.81 10.85 1.63
N THR A 127 -15.16 10.02 2.43
CA THR A 127 -13.70 9.90 2.45
C THR A 127 -13.27 8.46 2.22
N LEU A 128 -12.48 8.23 1.17
CA LEU A 128 -11.98 6.91 0.80
C LEU A 128 -10.45 6.89 0.85
N LEU A 129 -9.91 5.92 1.57
CA LEU A 129 -8.49 5.54 1.53
C LEU A 129 -8.36 4.26 0.71
N CYS A 130 -7.75 4.35 -0.46
CA CYS A 130 -7.46 3.20 -1.29
C CYS A 130 -6.18 2.49 -0.81
N SER A 131 -6.14 1.16 -0.89
CA SER A 131 -5.00 0.36 -0.44
C SER A 131 -3.70 0.65 -1.23
N ASN A 132 -3.80 1.25 -2.42
CA ASN A 132 -2.70 1.79 -3.20
C ASN A 132 -3.16 2.90 -4.15
N ASP A 133 -2.21 3.66 -4.71
CA ASP A 133 -2.48 4.77 -5.61
C ASP A 133 -3.14 4.36 -6.92
N ARG A 134 -2.79 3.18 -7.45
CA ARG A 134 -3.34 2.71 -8.73
C ARG A 134 -4.84 2.43 -8.64
N LEU A 135 -5.32 1.86 -7.52
CA LEU A 135 -6.75 1.76 -7.23
C LEU A 135 -7.39 3.15 -7.10
N ALA A 136 -6.71 4.08 -6.40
CA ALA A 136 -7.20 5.44 -6.24
C ALA A 136 -7.31 6.18 -7.57
N ILE A 137 -6.36 6.01 -8.48
CA ILE A 137 -6.39 6.60 -9.84
C ILE A 137 -7.64 6.12 -10.62
N GLY A 138 -7.93 4.83 -10.57
CA GLY A 138 -9.15 4.27 -11.18
C GLY A 138 -10.42 4.84 -10.55
N LEU A 139 -10.46 4.91 -9.21
CA LEU A 139 -11.60 5.47 -8.48
C LEU A 139 -11.83 6.96 -8.79
N LEU A 140 -10.75 7.75 -8.94
CA LEU A 140 -10.85 9.16 -9.37
C LEU A 140 -11.53 9.28 -10.74
N SER A 141 -11.17 8.41 -11.68
CA SER A 141 -11.80 8.38 -13.01
C SER A 141 -13.27 8.00 -12.93
N ALA A 142 -13.65 7.01 -12.10
CA ALA A 142 -15.04 6.62 -11.87
C ALA A 142 -15.86 7.76 -11.23
N ALA A 143 -15.29 8.45 -10.24
CA ALA A 143 -15.92 9.59 -9.61
C ALA A 143 -16.17 10.75 -10.61
N PHE A 144 -15.20 11.01 -11.49
CA PHE A 144 -15.35 12.00 -12.55
C PHE A 144 -16.48 11.64 -13.51
N GLU A 145 -16.58 10.39 -13.99
CA GLU A 145 -17.67 9.94 -14.85
C GLU A 145 -19.05 10.01 -14.17
N ALA A 146 -19.09 9.78 -12.85
CA ALA A 146 -20.29 9.94 -12.04
C ALA A 146 -20.67 11.41 -11.77
N GLY A 147 -19.85 12.38 -12.23
CA GLY A 147 -20.09 13.81 -12.02
C GLY A 147 -19.78 14.29 -10.61
N LEU A 148 -19.05 13.50 -9.80
CA LEU A 148 -18.67 13.87 -8.44
C LEU A 148 -17.45 14.80 -8.44
N ARG A 149 -17.49 15.81 -7.60
CA ARG A 149 -16.35 16.70 -7.35
C ARG A 149 -15.49 16.11 -6.26
N VAL A 150 -14.28 15.71 -6.63
CA VAL A 150 -13.30 15.16 -5.68
C VAL A 150 -12.38 16.26 -5.16
N GLY A 151 -12.18 16.31 -3.85
CA GLY A 151 -11.29 17.28 -3.22
C GLY A 151 -11.58 17.47 -1.73
N HIS A 152 -10.84 18.41 -1.12
CA HIS A 152 -10.99 18.76 0.30
C HIS A 152 -11.70 20.13 0.51
N ALA A 153 -12.00 20.86 -0.55
CA ALA A 153 -12.68 22.14 -0.46
C ALA A 153 -14.17 21.97 -0.16
N ASP A 154 -14.78 23.02 0.39
CA ASP A 154 -16.22 23.06 0.62
C ASP A 154 -16.98 22.80 -0.69
N GLY A 155 -17.98 21.93 -0.59
CA GLY A 155 -18.81 21.55 -1.73
C GLY A 155 -18.20 20.45 -2.61
N CYS A 156 -17.08 19.82 -2.24
CA CYS A 156 -16.66 18.55 -2.83
C CYS A 156 -17.53 17.41 -2.30
N ASP A 157 -17.82 16.46 -3.20
CA ASP A 157 -18.71 15.34 -2.91
C ASP A 157 -17.94 14.14 -2.32
N LEU A 158 -16.64 14.02 -2.66
CA LEU A 158 -15.81 12.89 -2.29
C LEU A 158 -14.36 13.33 -2.02
N ARG A 159 -13.71 12.68 -1.07
CA ARG A 159 -12.28 12.77 -0.78
C ARG A 159 -11.65 11.42 -1.07
N VAL A 160 -10.54 11.40 -1.81
CA VAL A 160 -9.84 10.18 -2.18
C VAL A 160 -8.36 10.30 -1.81
N ALA A 161 -7.86 9.31 -1.10
CA ALA A 161 -6.44 9.19 -0.78
C ALA A 161 -5.90 7.82 -1.19
N GLY A 162 -4.61 7.74 -1.44
CA GLY A 162 -3.92 6.52 -1.83
C GLY A 162 -2.72 6.19 -0.94
N HIS A 163 -1.86 5.30 -1.42
CA HIS A 163 -0.61 4.92 -0.81
C HIS A 163 0.36 4.47 -1.91
N ASP A 164 1.60 4.88 -1.89
CA ASP A 164 2.79 4.56 -2.66
C ASP A 164 3.48 5.79 -3.30
N ASP A 165 2.83 6.93 -3.43
CA ASP A 165 3.24 8.09 -4.23
C ASP A 165 3.66 7.68 -5.66
N HIS A 166 2.76 6.92 -6.31
CA HIS A 166 2.96 6.50 -7.70
C HIS A 166 3.25 7.73 -8.59
N PRO A 167 4.16 7.64 -9.57
CA PRO A 167 4.54 8.78 -10.41
C PRO A 167 3.39 9.54 -11.05
N PHE A 168 2.28 8.87 -11.37
CA PHE A 168 1.09 9.53 -11.94
C PHE A 168 0.21 10.23 -10.90
N SER A 169 0.36 9.97 -9.60
CA SER A 169 -0.49 10.54 -8.55
C SER A 169 -0.46 12.07 -8.51
N ARG A 170 0.66 12.67 -8.90
CA ARG A 170 0.80 14.14 -9.02
C ARG A 170 0.11 14.74 -10.23
N TYR A 171 -0.24 13.94 -11.23
CA TYR A 171 -0.81 14.36 -12.50
C TYR A 171 -2.28 13.97 -12.66
N THR A 172 -2.89 13.33 -11.67
CA THR A 172 -4.34 13.12 -11.64
C THR A 172 -5.08 14.45 -11.46
N CYS A 173 -6.36 14.48 -11.74
CA CYS A 173 -7.20 15.66 -11.57
C CYS A 173 -8.43 15.30 -10.73
N PRO A 174 -8.46 15.73 -9.43
CA PRO A 174 -7.39 16.44 -8.69
C PRO A 174 -6.15 15.57 -8.45
N SER A 175 -5.00 16.21 -8.15
CA SER A 175 -3.78 15.48 -7.80
C SER A 175 -3.96 14.70 -6.49
N LEU A 176 -3.50 13.43 -6.48
CA LEU A 176 -3.81 12.47 -5.42
C LEU A 176 -2.98 12.68 -4.15
N THR A 177 -3.67 12.87 -3.03
CA THR A 177 -3.10 12.79 -1.67
C THR A 177 -2.73 11.35 -1.37
N THR A 178 -1.51 11.11 -0.88
CA THR A 178 -0.96 9.77 -0.72
C THR A 178 0.13 9.72 0.34
N VAL A 179 0.72 8.55 0.57
CA VAL A 179 1.94 8.38 1.37
C VAL A 179 3.06 7.88 0.46
N SER A 180 4.19 8.59 0.47
CA SER A 180 5.41 8.13 -0.21
C SER A 180 6.15 7.12 0.64
N GLN A 181 6.68 6.07 -0.02
CA GLN A 181 7.62 5.13 0.57
C GLN A 181 9.06 5.54 0.25
N ASP A 182 10.02 5.17 1.09
CA ASP A 182 11.44 5.44 0.83
C ASP A 182 12.08 4.31 0.00
N TYR A 183 11.65 4.20 -1.26
CA TYR A 183 12.17 3.19 -2.19
C TYR A 183 13.68 3.29 -2.39
N ALA A 184 14.25 4.49 -2.29
CA ALA A 184 15.69 4.71 -2.45
C ALA A 184 16.45 4.06 -1.30
N ALA A 185 16.04 4.30 -0.06
CA ALA A 185 16.66 3.69 1.11
C ALA A 185 16.46 2.17 1.16
N ILE A 186 15.25 1.69 0.82
CA ILE A 186 14.96 0.25 0.71
C ILE A 186 15.90 -0.41 -0.30
N GLY A 187 15.98 0.15 -1.53
CA GLY A 187 16.83 -0.36 -2.58
C GLY A 187 18.31 -0.33 -2.22
N GLN A 188 18.80 0.79 -1.70
CA GLN A 188 20.21 0.96 -1.31
C GLN A 188 20.61 -0.06 -0.22
N CYS A 189 19.82 -0.15 0.86
CA CYS A 189 20.10 -1.11 1.94
C CYS A 189 20.09 -2.56 1.42
N SER A 190 19.14 -2.89 0.53
CA SER A 190 19.05 -4.23 -0.03
C SER A 190 20.28 -4.59 -0.86
N VAL A 191 20.76 -3.67 -1.71
CA VAL A 191 21.97 -3.87 -2.53
C VAL A 191 23.21 -3.94 -1.66
N ASP A 192 23.40 -3.00 -0.73
CA ASP A 192 24.57 -2.97 0.14
C ASP A 192 24.70 -4.25 0.98
N THR A 193 23.56 -4.76 1.48
CA THR A 193 23.54 -5.97 2.31
C THR A 193 23.84 -7.22 1.46
N ILE A 194 23.22 -7.38 0.29
CA ILE A 194 23.53 -8.56 -0.54
C ILE A 194 24.98 -8.56 -1.03
N MET A 195 25.55 -7.38 -1.35
CA MET A 195 26.96 -7.27 -1.73
C MET A 195 27.90 -7.67 -0.57
N LYS A 196 27.63 -7.20 0.65
CA LYS A 196 28.40 -7.58 1.84
C LYS A 196 28.38 -9.11 2.05
N ILE A 197 27.20 -9.74 1.91
CA ILE A 197 27.05 -11.20 2.07
C ILE A 197 27.86 -11.95 1.00
N ILE A 198 27.85 -11.47 -0.25
CA ILE A 198 28.61 -12.07 -1.35
C ILE A 198 30.12 -11.93 -1.11
N ASP A 199 30.59 -10.76 -0.66
CA ASP A 199 32.02 -10.48 -0.48
C ASP A 199 32.61 -11.19 0.75
N SER A 200 31.85 -11.26 1.86
CA SER A 200 32.31 -11.95 3.09
C SER A 200 32.29 -13.47 2.96
N ASN A 201 31.45 -14.01 2.08
CA ASN A 201 31.12 -15.42 1.98
C ASN A 201 30.65 -16.04 3.33
N GLU A 202 30.21 -15.20 4.26
CA GLU A 202 29.70 -15.58 5.58
C GLU A 202 28.22 -15.24 5.67
N LYS A 203 27.43 -16.16 6.20
CA LYS A 203 26.03 -15.87 6.56
C LYS A 203 25.98 -15.05 7.82
N SER A 204 25.14 -14.02 7.85
CA SER A 204 24.89 -13.29 9.10
C SER A 204 24.32 -14.24 10.16
N PRO A 205 24.77 -14.18 11.41
CA PRO A 205 24.23 -15.02 12.49
C PRO A 205 22.76 -14.69 12.79
N GLU A 206 22.32 -13.48 12.50
CA GLU A 206 20.95 -13.01 12.70
C GLU A 206 20.42 -12.36 11.43
N ARG A 207 19.14 -12.63 11.13
CA ARG A 207 18.43 -12.02 10.01
C ARG A 207 18.16 -10.55 10.30
N GLU A 208 18.66 -9.65 9.44
CA GLU A 208 18.38 -8.22 9.54
C GLU A 208 16.97 -7.91 9.03
N VAL A 209 16.18 -7.19 9.84
CA VAL A 209 14.85 -6.67 9.43
C VAL A 209 14.80 -5.18 9.68
N LYS A 210 14.61 -4.39 8.63
CA LYS A 210 14.53 -2.94 8.74
C LYS A 210 13.34 -2.40 7.97
N LEU A 211 12.50 -1.62 8.67
CA LEU A 211 11.35 -0.94 8.13
C LEU A 211 11.63 0.56 8.02
N PHE A 212 11.19 1.15 6.91
CA PHE A 212 11.36 2.57 6.61
C PHE A 212 10.02 3.28 6.72
N GLU A 213 10.03 4.43 7.38
CA GLU A 213 8.85 5.27 7.54
C GLU A 213 8.42 5.91 6.20
N GLY A 214 7.11 5.98 6.00
CA GLY A 214 6.50 6.73 4.91
C GLY A 214 6.32 8.20 5.25
N ARG A 215 6.12 9.03 4.23
CA ARG A 215 5.81 10.46 4.37
C ARG A 215 4.50 10.81 3.71
N LEU A 216 3.63 11.52 4.43
CA LEU A 216 2.37 12.03 3.88
C LEU A 216 2.64 13.10 2.82
N ILE A 217 2.03 12.93 1.67
CA ILE A 217 2.06 13.86 0.54
C ILE A 217 0.64 14.41 0.34
N MET A 218 0.38 15.53 0.94
CA MET A 218 -0.92 16.22 0.81
C MET A 218 -1.01 16.86 -0.56
N ARG A 219 -2.13 16.60 -1.26
CA ARG A 219 -2.46 17.17 -2.57
C ARG A 219 -3.93 17.56 -2.63
N GLY A 220 -4.49 17.69 -3.84
CA GLY A 220 -5.84 18.24 -4.06
C GLY A 220 -7.00 17.29 -3.82
N SER A 221 -6.78 15.96 -3.71
CA SER A 221 -7.87 14.98 -3.67
C SER A 221 -8.43 14.68 -2.29
N ALA A 222 -7.70 15.03 -1.22
CA ALA A 222 -8.14 14.85 0.17
C ALA A 222 -7.40 15.78 1.14
#